data_25d2b8610aea0465b03e6f6952752efc
#
_entry.id   25d2b8610aea0465b03e6f6952752efc
#
_cell.length_a   1.000
_cell.length_b   1.000
_cell.length_c   1.000
_cell.angle_alpha   90.00
_cell.angle_beta   90.00
_cell.angle_gamma   90.00
#
_symmetry.space_group_name_H-M   'P 1'
#
loop_
_entity.id
_entity.type
_entity.pdbx_description
1 polymer ?
#
loop_
_entity_poly.entity_id
_entity_poly.type
_entity_poly.pdbx_seq_one_letter_code
_entity_poly.pdbx_strand_id
1 'polypeptide(L)'
;MVVHPDQRAPIARLLRFLQDGEYLASDCARAQAQLAPDPGMRRFLLSQARQESYHAIVFQANIAWLAPRHLGSCPLLPPMAQYRTLIEDAIRRGDFAETLMAEQVILEGLGEAILQRIEEGLANRKAPFERLRRKFLQQEEAHHGFGCRTLERMFSAGVTSPEALRDRGQEYLALTHAMVATLADLFTASGEDATAFAADIGRYVPEWLNPHVQRREGAPPDASTTPVAVG
;
A
#
# COMPACT_ATOMS: atom_id res chain seq x y z
N MET A 1 -3.14 -26.71 13.42
CA MET A 1 -4.15 -25.74 12.95
C MET A 1 -3.41 -24.41 12.75
N VAL A 2 -3.52 -23.79 11.59
CA VAL A 2 -2.72 -22.57 11.25
C VAL A 2 -3.22 -21.32 12.00
N VAL A 3 -4.51 -21.29 12.38
CA VAL A 3 -5.17 -20.16 13.04
C VAL A 3 -6.00 -20.64 14.21
N HIS A 4 -5.83 -20.02 15.39
CA HIS A 4 -6.64 -20.29 16.56
C HIS A 4 -8.11 -19.90 16.30
N PRO A 5 -9.11 -20.63 16.82
CA PRO A 5 -10.52 -20.30 16.61
C PRO A 5 -10.90 -18.85 16.91
N ASP A 6 -10.35 -18.27 17.99
CA ASP A 6 -10.63 -16.89 18.42
C ASP A 6 -10.02 -15.82 17.49
N GLN A 7 -9.02 -16.20 16.70
CA GLN A 7 -8.36 -15.32 15.72
C GLN A 7 -9.04 -15.33 14.35
N ARG A 8 -9.99 -16.23 14.12
CA ARG A 8 -10.61 -16.40 12.79
C ARG A 8 -11.39 -15.16 12.34
N ALA A 9 -12.19 -14.58 13.22
CA ALA A 9 -12.98 -13.41 12.89
C ALA A 9 -12.10 -12.15 12.66
N PRO A 10 -11.10 -11.82 13.51
CA PRO A 10 -10.16 -10.75 13.23
C PRO A 10 -9.40 -10.94 11.91
N ILE A 11 -8.91 -12.16 11.63
CA ILE A 11 -8.19 -12.45 10.38
C ILE A 11 -9.13 -12.34 9.17
N ALA A 12 -10.38 -12.80 9.28
CA ALA A 12 -11.34 -12.65 8.19
C ALA A 12 -11.64 -11.17 7.88
N ARG A 13 -11.66 -10.29 8.90
CA ARG A 13 -11.79 -8.84 8.69
C ARG A 13 -10.57 -8.25 7.99
N LEU A 14 -9.36 -8.66 8.36
CA LEU A 14 -8.15 -8.25 7.65
C LEU A 14 -8.18 -8.68 6.17
N LEU A 15 -8.49 -9.96 5.93
CA LEU A 15 -8.59 -10.48 4.56
C LEU A 15 -9.69 -9.77 3.76
N ARG A 16 -10.78 -9.36 4.42
CA ARG A 16 -11.83 -8.56 3.78
C ARG A 16 -11.35 -7.15 3.45
N PHE A 17 -10.64 -6.52 4.36
CA PHE A 17 -10.01 -5.22 4.12
C PHE A 17 -9.06 -5.28 2.92
N LEU A 18 -8.18 -6.29 2.87
CA LEU A 18 -7.29 -6.52 1.74
C LEU A 18 -8.09 -6.76 0.45
N GLN A 19 -9.10 -7.63 0.48
CA GLN A 19 -9.96 -7.89 -0.69
C GLN A 19 -10.60 -6.61 -1.25
N ASP A 20 -11.09 -5.73 -0.40
CA ASP A 20 -11.70 -4.46 -0.82
C ASP A 20 -10.64 -3.50 -1.40
N GLY A 21 -9.41 -3.54 -0.88
CA GLY A 21 -8.23 -2.85 -1.46
C GLY A 21 -7.90 -3.34 -2.87
N GLU A 22 -7.83 -4.66 -3.07
CA GLU A 22 -7.56 -5.27 -4.38
C GLU A 22 -8.63 -4.92 -5.43
N TYR A 23 -9.90 -4.88 -5.04
CA TYR A 23 -10.95 -4.41 -5.96
C TYR A 23 -10.77 -2.95 -6.33
N LEU A 24 -10.42 -2.10 -5.37
CA LEU A 24 -10.11 -0.70 -5.63
C LEU A 24 -8.92 -0.57 -6.58
N ALA A 25 -7.82 -1.26 -6.31
CA ALA A 25 -6.61 -1.27 -7.15
C ALA A 25 -6.91 -1.76 -8.57
N SER A 26 -7.69 -2.85 -8.71
CA SER A 26 -8.11 -3.38 -10.01
C SER A 26 -8.92 -2.36 -10.83
N ASP A 27 -9.87 -1.67 -10.20
CA ASP A 27 -10.70 -0.67 -10.87
C ASP A 27 -9.86 0.54 -11.28
N CYS A 28 -8.97 1.01 -10.39
CA CYS A 28 -8.05 2.11 -10.66
C CYS A 28 -7.10 1.79 -11.81
N ALA A 29 -6.44 0.63 -11.79
CA ALA A 29 -5.50 0.23 -12.83
C ALA A 29 -6.17 0.13 -14.21
N ARG A 30 -7.44 -0.32 -14.28
CA ARG A 30 -8.22 -0.31 -15.52
C ARG A 30 -8.48 1.11 -16.03
N ALA A 31 -8.84 2.02 -15.15
CA ALA A 31 -9.12 3.41 -15.52
C ALA A 31 -7.82 4.12 -15.93
N GLN A 32 -6.74 3.95 -15.17
CA GLN A 32 -5.41 4.48 -15.50
C GLN A 32 -4.90 4.00 -16.86
N ALA A 33 -5.20 2.76 -17.24
CA ALA A 33 -4.84 2.23 -18.57
C ALA A 33 -5.43 3.03 -19.73
N GLN A 34 -6.52 3.78 -19.50
CA GLN A 34 -7.09 4.69 -20.52
C GLN A 34 -6.36 6.05 -20.56
N LEU A 35 -5.73 6.44 -19.43
CA LEU A 35 -4.96 7.67 -19.28
C LEU A 35 -3.49 7.48 -19.66
N ALA A 36 -3.01 6.24 -19.73
CA ALA A 36 -1.62 5.90 -19.93
C ALA A 36 -1.07 6.48 -21.24
N PRO A 37 0.06 7.24 -21.19
CA PRO A 37 0.59 7.96 -22.36
C PRO A 37 1.22 7.03 -23.42
N ASP A 38 1.57 5.80 -23.05
CA ASP A 38 2.18 4.85 -23.98
C ASP A 38 1.59 3.43 -23.87
N PRO A 39 1.69 2.62 -24.94
CA PRO A 39 1.14 1.26 -24.98
C PRO A 39 1.80 0.29 -23.97
N GLY A 40 3.04 0.54 -23.55
CA GLY A 40 3.74 -0.28 -22.56
C GLY A 40 3.13 -0.12 -21.18
N MET A 41 2.96 1.12 -20.73
CA MET A 41 2.26 1.45 -19.49
C MET A 41 0.84 0.91 -19.47
N ARG A 42 0.10 1.09 -20.57
CA ARG A 42 -1.26 0.56 -20.71
C ARG A 42 -1.30 -0.96 -20.51
N ARG A 43 -0.38 -1.71 -21.14
CA ARG A 43 -0.32 -3.17 -20.99
C ARG A 43 0.02 -3.58 -19.55
N PHE A 44 0.93 -2.87 -18.92
CA PHE A 44 1.27 -3.12 -17.51
C PHE A 44 0.05 -2.95 -16.62
N LEU A 45 -0.63 -1.81 -16.69
CA LEU A 45 -1.81 -1.48 -15.87
C LEU A 45 -2.97 -2.47 -16.09
N LEU A 46 -3.22 -2.89 -17.35
CA LEU A 46 -4.21 -3.94 -17.63
C LEU A 46 -3.79 -5.32 -17.10
N SER A 47 -2.48 -5.60 -17.00
CA SER A 47 -1.97 -6.81 -16.36
C SER A 47 -2.15 -6.74 -14.84
N GLN A 48 -1.80 -5.62 -14.23
CA GLN A 48 -2.02 -5.34 -12.83
C GLN A 48 -3.51 -5.55 -12.49
N ALA A 49 -4.42 -4.88 -13.16
CA ALA A 49 -5.86 -5.01 -12.91
C ALA A 49 -6.37 -6.46 -12.89
N ARG A 50 -5.79 -7.36 -13.70
CA ARG A 50 -6.12 -8.79 -13.68
C ARG A 50 -5.52 -9.50 -12.46
N GLN A 51 -4.31 -9.11 -12.05
CA GLN A 51 -3.64 -9.68 -10.90
C GLN A 51 -4.40 -9.32 -9.63
N GLU A 52 -4.80 -8.04 -9.45
CA GLU A 52 -5.59 -7.60 -8.29
C GLU A 52 -6.96 -8.30 -8.22
N SER A 53 -7.63 -8.47 -9.36
CA SER A 53 -8.86 -9.25 -9.40
C SER A 53 -8.66 -10.70 -8.96
N TYR A 54 -7.50 -11.30 -9.25
CA TYR A 54 -7.14 -12.65 -8.80
C TYR A 54 -6.81 -12.66 -7.30
N HIS A 55 -6.06 -11.69 -6.78
CA HIS A 55 -5.76 -11.53 -5.36
C HIS A 55 -7.07 -11.44 -4.55
N ALA A 56 -8.01 -10.61 -4.99
CA ALA A 56 -9.32 -10.49 -4.34
C ALA A 56 -10.06 -11.83 -4.24
N ILE A 57 -10.02 -12.67 -5.29
CA ILE A 57 -10.62 -14.00 -5.28
C ILE A 57 -9.91 -14.92 -4.27
N VAL A 58 -8.59 -14.84 -4.16
CA VAL A 58 -7.83 -15.65 -3.21
C VAL A 58 -8.16 -15.23 -1.78
N PHE A 59 -8.26 -13.94 -1.48
CA PHE A 59 -8.71 -13.47 -0.16
C PHE A 59 -10.12 -13.93 0.15
N GLN A 60 -11.04 -13.84 -0.80
CA GLN A 60 -12.40 -14.36 -0.63
C GLN A 60 -12.42 -15.86 -0.32
N ALA A 61 -11.64 -16.66 -1.03
CA ALA A 61 -11.54 -18.10 -0.78
C ALA A 61 -10.99 -18.40 0.63
N ASN A 62 -10.00 -17.62 1.09
CA ASN A 62 -9.48 -17.75 2.45
C ASN A 62 -10.52 -17.37 3.51
N ILE A 63 -11.33 -16.33 3.29
CA ILE A 63 -12.44 -15.98 4.19
C ILE A 63 -13.47 -17.12 4.23
N ALA A 64 -13.82 -17.68 3.07
CA ALA A 64 -14.76 -18.82 2.98
C ALA A 64 -14.28 -20.03 3.77
N TRP A 65 -12.98 -20.27 3.76
CA TRP A 65 -12.38 -21.39 4.49
C TRP A 65 -12.24 -21.10 6.00
N LEU A 66 -11.77 -19.91 6.37
CA LEU A 66 -11.48 -19.57 7.78
C LEU A 66 -12.75 -19.19 8.57
N ALA A 67 -13.63 -18.43 7.97
CA ALA A 67 -14.76 -17.81 8.62
C ALA A 67 -15.94 -17.58 7.64
N PRO A 68 -16.62 -18.64 7.18
CA PRO A 68 -17.66 -18.56 6.15
C PRO A 68 -18.83 -17.63 6.50
N ARG A 69 -19.06 -17.37 7.79
CA ARG A 69 -20.09 -16.44 8.26
C ARG A 69 -19.76 -14.97 7.96
N HIS A 70 -18.51 -14.67 7.62
CA HIS A 70 -18.03 -13.33 7.24
C HIS A 70 -17.98 -13.14 5.71
N LEU A 71 -18.41 -14.13 4.91
CA LEU A 71 -18.67 -13.95 3.48
C LEU A 71 -19.88 -13.04 3.30
N GLY A 72 -19.79 -12.12 2.37
CA GLY A 72 -20.87 -11.21 2.01
C GLY A 72 -20.37 -9.80 1.79
N SER A 73 -21.23 -8.95 1.25
CA SER A 73 -20.94 -7.54 1.08
C SER A 73 -20.89 -6.86 2.45
N CYS A 74 -19.73 -6.37 2.81
CA CYS A 74 -19.58 -5.39 3.87
C CYS A 74 -19.42 -4.02 3.21
N PRO A 75 -20.01 -2.95 3.70
CA PRO A 75 -19.70 -1.63 3.19
C PRO A 75 -18.19 -1.36 3.38
N LEU A 76 -17.60 -0.67 2.41
CA LEU A 76 -16.22 -0.20 2.56
C LEU A 76 -16.07 0.58 3.86
N LEU A 77 -14.94 0.43 4.52
CA LEU A 77 -14.60 1.27 5.67
C LEU A 77 -14.66 2.75 5.27
N PRO A 78 -15.16 3.65 6.13
CA PRO A 78 -15.30 5.06 5.79
C PRO A 78 -14.02 5.69 5.22
N PRO A 79 -12.82 5.47 5.78
CA PRO A 79 -11.58 6.00 5.18
C PRO A 79 -11.30 5.43 3.77
N MET A 80 -11.58 4.16 3.52
CA MET A 80 -11.40 3.55 2.21
C MET A 80 -12.42 4.08 1.19
N ALA A 81 -13.66 4.30 1.61
CA ALA A 81 -14.68 4.91 0.75
C ALA A 81 -14.29 6.34 0.36
N GLN A 82 -13.73 7.11 1.29
CA GLN A 82 -13.23 8.45 1.03
C GLN A 82 -12.01 8.41 0.09
N TYR A 83 -11.08 7.49 0.31
CA TYR A 83 -9.94 7.24 -0.57
C TYR A 83 -10.37 6.94 -2.01
N ARG A 84 -11.36 6.05 -2.17
CA ARG A 84 -11.97 5.74 -3.47
C ARG A 84 -12.52 6.99 -4.14
N THR A 85 -13.26 7.82 -3.42
CA THR A 85 -13.84 9.05 -3.97
C THR A 85 -12.76 9.99 -4.49
N LEU A 86 -11.66 10.18 -3.76
CA LEU A 86 -10.56 11.04 -4.18
C LEU A 86 -9.87 10.53 -5.44
N ILE A 87 -9.58 9.23 -5.52
CA ILE A 87 -8.89 8.68 -6.69
C ILE A 87 -9.80 8.66 -7.92
N GLU A 88 -11.10 8.41 -7.76
CA GLU A 88 -12.09 8.52 -8.83
C GLU A 88 -12.20 9.95 -9.35
N ASP A 89 -12.05 10.96 -8.48
CA ASP A 89 -11.94 12.37 -8.87
C ASP A 89 -10.70 12.64 -9.70
N ALA A 90 -9.54 12.13 -9.30
CA ALA A 90 -8.31 12.27 -10.06
C ALA A 90 -8.44 11.62 -11.46
N ILE A 91 -9.04 10.43 -11.53
CA ILE A 91 -9.33 9.72 -12.79
C ILE A 91 -10.22 10.59 -13.71
N ARG A 92 -11.30 11.18 -13.15
CA ARG A 92 -12.21 12.02 -13.93
C ARG A 92 -11.55 13.30 -14.46
N ARG A 93 -10.58 13.84 -13.75
CA ARG A 93 -9.76 14.98 -14.19
C ARG A 93 -8.70 14.59 -15.22
N GLY A 94 -8.47 13.30 -15.41
CA GLY A 94 -7.37 12.80 -16.25
C GLY A 94 -5.99 13.01 -15.63
N ASP A 95 -5.91 13.19 -14.30
CA ASP A 95 -4.64 13.39 -13.58
C ASP A 95 -3.93 12.06 -13.36
N PHE A 96 -3.21 11.62 -14.38
CA PHE A 96 -2.49 10.35 -14.36
C PHE A 96 -1.42 10.32 -13.26
N ALA A 97 -0.76 11.43 -12.98
CA ALA A 97 0.29 11.50 -11.95
C ALA A 97 -0.31 11.33 -10.53
N GLU A 98 -1.42 12.02 -10.22
CA GLU A 98 -2.10 11.86 -8.94
C GLU A 98 -2.62 10.41 -8.78
N THR A 99 -3.17 9.81 -9.84
CA THR A 99 -3.65 8.43 -9.76
C THR A 99 -2.53 7.43 -9.52
N LEU A 100 -1.35 7.59 -10.16
CA LEU A 100 -0.17 6.76 -9.89
C LEU A 100 0.33 6.90 -8.45
N MET A 101 0.37 8.12 -7.95
CA MET A 101 0.75 8.37 -6.55
C MET A 101 -0.21 7.69 -5.58
N ALA A 102 -1.51 7.87 -5.78
CA ALA A 102 -2.51 7.33 -4.87
C ALA A 102 -2.54 5.80 -4.91
N GLU A 103 -2.58 5.21 -6.08
CA GLU A 103 -2.75 3.76 -6.19
C GLU A 103 -1.41 3.04 -6.09
N GLN A 104 -0.49 3.18 -7.06
CA GLN A 104 0.73 2.37 -7.09
C GLN A 104 1.75 2.75 -6.02
N VAL A 105 1.83 4.02 -5.60
CA VAL A 105 2.82 4.40 -4.58
C VAL A 105 2.29 4.26 -3.16
N ILE A 106 1.07 4.71 -2.88
CA ILE A 106 0.55 4.75 -1.51
C ILE A 106 -0.24 3.48 -1.18
N LEU A 107 -1.22 3.10 -2.01
CA LEU A 107 -2.09 1.95 -1.71
C LEU A 107 -1.34 0.62 -1.84
N GLU A 108 -0.58 0.43 -2.92
CA GLU A 108 0.27 -0.76 -3.10
C GLU A 108 1.40 -0.82 -2.07
N GLY A 109 2.00 0.34 -1.70
CA GLY A 109 2.97 0.40 -0.60
C GLY A 109 2.38 -0.04 0.75
N LEU A 110 1.12 0.30 1.03
CA LEU A 110 0.38 -0.22 2.19
C LEU A 110 0.16 -1.73 2.06
N GLY A 111 -0.29 -2.20 0.90
CA GLY A 111 -0.52 -3.62 0.62
C GLY A 111 0.75 -4.44 0.82
N GLU A 112 1.86 -4.00 0.23
CA GLU A 112 3.18 -4.62 0.36
C GLU A 112 3.62 -4.70 1.84
N ALA A 113 3.49 -3.62 2.61
CA ALA A 113 3.83 -3.60 4.03
C ALA A 113 3.01 -4.63 4.85
N ILE A 114 1.70 -4.72 4.58
CA ILE A 114 0.81 -5.67 5.25
C ILE A 114 1.17 -7.11 4.88
N LEU A 115 1.32 -7.39 3.59
CA LEU A 115 1.59 -8.74 3.09
C LEU A 115 2.97 -9.23 3.51
N GLN A 116 3.98 -8.36 3.56
CA GLN A 116 5.31 -8.69 4.08
C GLN A 116 5.24 -9.18 5.54
N ARG A 117 4.52 -8.48 6.40
CA ARG A 117 4.35 -8.91 7.80
C ARG A 117 3.57 -10.22 7.92
N ILE A 118 2.51 -10.38 7.14
CA ILE A 118 1.77 -11.64 7.08
C ILE A 118 2.70 -12.78 6.66
N GLU A 119 3.54 -12.58 5.63
CA GLU A 119 4.47 -13.60 5.14
C GLU A 119 5.51 -13.97 6.19
N GLU A 120 6.09 -12.99 6.88
CA GLU A 120 7.03 -13.24 7.98
C GLU A 120 6.39 -14.10 9.08
N GLY A 121 5.18 -13.77 9.50
CA GLY A 121 4.43 -14.55 10.48
C GLY A 121 4.10 -15.95 10.01
N LEU A 122 3.75 -16.13 8.74
CA LEU A 122 3.41 -17.42 8.14
C LEU A 122 4.66 -18.27 7.88
N ALA A 123 5.78 -17.67 7.44
CA ALA A 123 7.06 -18.34 7.23
C ALA A 123 7.60 -18.91 8.56
N ASN A 124 7.56 -18.14 9.64
CA ASN A 124 7.96 -18.58 10.98
C ASN A 124 7.15 -19.79 11.47
N ARG A 125 5.89 -19.91 11.03
CA ARG A 125 5.00 -21.05 11.34
C ARG A 125 5.08 -22.19 10.32
N LYS A 126 5.96 -22.09 9.32
CA LYS A 126 6.07 -23.06 8.20
C LYS A 126 4.72 -23.30 7.51
N ALA A 127 3.95 -22.24 7.32
CA ALA A 127 2.61 -22.31 6.72
C ALA A 127 2.69 -22.79 5.25
N PRO A 128 1.67 -23.51 4.75
CA PRO A 128 1.64 -23.98 3.38
C PRO A 128 1.54 -22.84 2.35
N PHE A 129 1.67 -23.18 1.06
CA PHE A 129 1.52 -22.26 -0.07
C PHE A 129 2.58 -21.14 -0.17
N GLU A 130 3.79 -21.36 0.36
CA GLU A 130 4.90 -20.39 0.29
C GLU A 130 5.11 -19.82 -1.12
N ARG A 131 5.11 -20.66 -2.16
CA ARG A 131 5.30 -20.20 -3.55
C ARG A 131 4.23 -19.23 -4.01
N LEU A 132 2.97 -19.46 -3.60
CA LEU A 132 1.85 -18.57 -3.96
C LEU A 132 1.97 -17.24 -3.24
N ARG A 133 2.24 -17.26 -1.93
CA ARG A 133 2.42 -16.06 -1.12
C ARG A 133 3.58 -15.21 -1.62
N ARG A 134 4.73 -15.84 -1.91
CA ARG A 134 5.90 -15.15 -2.50
C ARG A 134 5.58 -14.55 -3.87
N LYS A 135 4.74 -15.22 -4.67
CA LYS A 135 4.28 -14.68 -5.95
C LYS A 135 3.46 -13.40 -5.77
N PHE A 136 2.59 -13.34 -4.76
CA PHE A 136 1.83 -12.14 -4.44
C PHE A 136 2.77 -10.99 -4.09
N LEU A 137 3.65 -11.18 -3.11
CA LEU A 137 4.63 -10.15 -2.74
C LEU A 137 5.42 -9.62 -3.94
N GLN A 138 5.90 -10.49 -4.83
CA GLN A 138 6.61 -10.08 -6.04
C GLN A 138 5.73 -9.23 -6.99
N GLN A 139 4.42 -9.46 -7.01
CA GLN A 139 3.50 -8.67 -7.82
C GLN A 139 3.26 -7.30 -7.21
N GLU A 140 3.01 -7.21 -5.89
CA GLU A 140 2.89 -5.95 -5.16
C GLU A 140 4.16 -5.07 -5.31
N GLU A 141 5.35 -5.66 -5.09
CA GLU A 141 6.63 -5.00 -5.31
C GLU A 141 6.77 -4.46 -6.75
N ALA A 142 6.30 -5.23 -7.74
CA ALA A 142 6.34 -4.80 -9.14
C ALA A 142 5.37 -3.63 -9.43
N HIS A 143 4.17 -3.64 -8.82
CA HIS A 143 3.16 -2.59 -8.96
C HIS A 143 3.64 -1.30 -8.29
N HIS A 144 4.07 -1.38 -7.04
CA HIS A 144 4.65 -0.26 -6.29
C HIS A 144 5.86 0.34 -7.04
N GLY A 145 6.81 -0.51 -7.42
CA GLY A 145 7.99 -0.07 -8.16
C GLY A 145 7.67 0.54 -9.53
N PHE A 146 6.59 0.11 -10.21
CA PHE A 146 6.14 0.75 -11.45
C PHE A 146 5.69 2.18 -11.20
N GLY A 147 4.88 2.42 -10.15
CA GLY A 147 4.43 3.76 -9.76
C GLY A 147 5.58 4.69 -9.46
N CYS A 148 6.49 4.28 -8.56
CA CYS A 148 7.66 5.07 -8.17
C CYS A 148 8.50 5.48 -9.39
N ARG A 149 8.92 4.51 -10.21
CA ARG A 149 9.74 4.77 -11.41
C ARG A 149 9.03 5.62 -12.45
N THR A 150 7.71 5.51 -12.55
CA THR A 150 6.93 6.30 -13.53
C THR A 150 6.82 7.75 -13.08
N LEU A 151 6.54 8.01 -11.80
CA LEU A 151 6.54 9.36 -11.25
C LEU A 151 7.91 10.03 -11.34
N GLU A 152 9.00 9.32 -11.00
CA GLU A 152 10.37 9.83 -11.15
C GLU A 152 10.67 10.28 -12.60
N ARG A 153 10.22 9.49 -13.58
CA ARG A 153 10.34 9.89 -15.01
C ARG A 153 9.51 11.12 -15.35
N MET A 154 8.30 11.23 -14.80
CA MET A 154 7.43 12.39 -15.01
C MET A 154 8.03 13.64 -14.36
N PHE A 155 8.62 13.54 -13.17
CA PHE A 155 9.35 14.63 -12.51
C PHE A 155 10.56 15.06 -13.34
N SER A 156 11.38 14.11 -13.78
CA SER A 156 12.55 14.38 -14.61
C SER A 156 12.21 15.02 -15.96
N ALA A 157 11.03 14.71 -16.50
CA ALA A 157 10.53 15.28 -17.76
C ALA A 157 9.77 16.62 -17.56
N GLY A 158 9.60 17.10 -16.34
CA GLY A 158 8.87 18.34 -16.04
C GLY A 158 7.35 18.23 -16.31
N VAL A 159 6.80 17.02 -16.38
CA VAL A 159 5.35 16.79 -16.58
C VAL A 159 4.56 17.15 -15.31
N THR A 160 5.14 16.87 -14.16
CA THR A 160 4.65 17.25 -12.83
C THR A 160 5.83 17.39 -11.88
N SER A 161 5.59 17.73 -10.61
CA SER A 161 6.65 17.80 -9.59
C SER A 161 6.21 17.22 -8.26
N PRO A 162 7.17 16.84 -7.38
CA PRO A 162 6.87 16.42 -6.02
C PRO A 162 6.01 17.45 -5.24
N GLU A 163 6.28 18.76 -5.44
CA GLU A 163 5.56 19.85 -4.77
C GLU A 163 4.10 19.88 -5.20
N ALA A 164 3.83 19.68 -6.50
CA ALA A 164 2.47 19.69 -7.04
C ALA A 164 1.59 18.54 -6.51
N LEU A 165 2.21 17.41 -6.15
CA LEU A 165 1.51 16.23 -5.65
C LEU A 165 1.48 16.14 -4.11
N ARG A 166 2.29 16.94 -3.40
CA ARG A 166 2.51 16.78 -1.96
C ARG A 166 1.25 16.89 -1.12
N ASP A 167 0.47 17.94 -1.29
CA ASP A 167 -0.71 18.18 -0.46
C ASP A 167 -1.73 17.07 -0.62
N ARG A 168 -1.95 16.64 -1.87
CA ARG A 168 -2.82 15.50 -2.18
C ARG A 168 -2.27 14.20 -1.61
N GLY A 169 -0.97 13.99 -1.73
CA GLY A 169 -0.29 12.82 -1.17
C GLY A 169 -0.45 12.73 0.35
N GLN A 170 -0.37 13.85 1.07
CA GLN A 170 -0.62 13.88 2.51
C GLN A 170 -2.08 13.53 2.86
N GLU A 171 -3.05 13.94 2.05
CA GLU A 171 -4.46 13.58 2.24
C GLU A 171 -4.66 12.06 2.06
N TYR A 172 -4.09 11.46 1.03
CA TYR A 172 -4.12 10.01 0.82
C TYR A 172 -3.42 9.24 1.94
N LEU A 173 -2.25 9.70 2.40
CA LEU A 173 -1.53 9.09 3.53
C LEU A 173 -2.33 9.17 4.84
N ALA A 174 -2.99 10.28 5.11
CA ALA A 174 -3.84 10.41 6.29
C ALA A 174 -5.00 9.40 6.27
N LEU A 175 -5.61 9.18 5.10
CA LEU A 175 -6.65 8.16 4.93
C LEU A 175 -6.09 6.75 5.08
N THR A 176 -4.90 6.47 4.58
CA THR A 176 -4.21 5.18 4.75
C THR A 176 -3.95 4.88 6.23
N HIS A 177 -3.47 5.86 6.99
CA HIS A 177 -3.30 5.72 8.44
C HIS A 177 -4.65 5.51 9.15
N ALA A 178 -5.70 6.22 8.73
CA ALA A 178 -7.04 6.01 9.27
C ALA A 178 -7.59 4.61 8.95
N MET A 179 -7.31 4.05 7.76
CA MET A 179 -7.66 2.66 7.43
C MET A 179 -6.99 1.68 8.39
N VAL A 180 -5.68 1.82 8.62
CA VAL A 180 -4.93 0.97 9.56
C VAL A 180 -5.46 1.11 10.98
N ALA A 181 -5.81 2.32 11.42
CA ALA A 181 -6.39 2.55 12.75
C ALA A 181 -7.72 1.81 12.96
N THR A 182 -8.51 1.57 11.91
CA THR A 182 -9.74 0.76 12.00
C THR A 182 -9.47 -0.72 12.28
N LEU A 183 -8.23 -1.17 12.12
CA LEU A 183 -7.78 -2.55 12.38
C LEU A 183 -7.10 -2.71 13.74
N ALA A 184 -7.16 -1.72 14.64
CA ALA A 184 -6.44 -1.71 15.92
C ALA A 184 -6.77 -2.92 16.82
N ASP A 185 -8.00 -3.40 16.81
CA ASP A 185 -8.42 -4.59 17.54
C ASP A 185 -7.81 -5.89 16.98
N LEU A 186 -7.53 -5.93 15.67
CA LEU A 186 -6.80 -7.03 15.05
C LEU A 186 -5.36 -7.07 15.54
N PHE A 187 -4.66 -5.92 15.62
CA PHE A 187 -3.30 -5.85 16.15
C PHE A 187 -3.27 -6.33 17.61
N THR A 188 -4.23 -5.90 18.42
CA THR A 188 -4.38 -6.40 19.80
C THR A 188 -4.58 -7.91 19.85
N ALA A 189 -5.46 -8.45 19.00
CA ALA A 189 -5.76 -9.89 18.96
C ALA A 189 -4.58 -10.75 18.45
N SER A 190 -3.72 -10.19 17.60
CA SER A 190 -2.52 -10.86 17.07
C SER A 190 -1.27 -10.69 17.95
N GLY A 191 -1.32 -9.79 18.93
CA GLY A 191 -0.17 -9.40 19.76
C GLY A 191 0.83 -8.52 19.00
N GLU A 192 0.37 -7.85 17.94
CA GLU A 192 1.17 -6.94 17.12
C GLU A 192 1.05 -5.50 17.62
N ASP A 193 2.09 -4.70 17.40
CA ASP A 193 2.08 -3.26 17.71
C ASP A 193 1.59 -2.44 16.50
N ALA A 194 0.41 -1.83 16.63
CA ALA A 194 -0.16 -0.97 15.61
C ALA A 194 0.72 0.24 15.27
N THR A 195 1.49 0.76 16.26
CA THR A 195 2.40 1.90 16.05
C THR A 195 3.61 1.50 15.21
N ALA A 196 4.19 0.32 15.50
CA ALA A 196 5.28 -0.24 14.70
C ALA A 196 4.81 -0.51 13.27
N PHE A 197 3.58 -0.97 13.09
CA PHE A 197 2.99 -1.19 11.79
C PHE A 197 2.81 0.11 10.98
N ALA A 198 2.30 1.16 11.60
CA ALA A 198 2.18 2.47 10.96
C ALA A 198 3.56 3.05 10.56
N ALA A 199 4.61 2.80 11.37
CA ALA A 199 5.98 3.20 11.04
C ALA A 199 6.55 2.41 9.84
N ASP A 200 6.18 1.14 9.68
CA ASP A 200 6.62 0.32 8.55
C ASP A 200 6.04 0.83 7.22
N ILE A 201 4.80 1.29 7.19
CA ILE A 201 4.20 1.92 5.99
C ILE A 201 5.09 3.07 5.50
N GLY A 202 5.64 3.89 6.41
CA GLY A 202 6.51 4.99 6.08
C GLY A 202 7.78 4.60 5.30
N ARG A 203 8.19 3.34 5.34
CA ARG A 203 9.36 2.84 4.56
C ARG A 203 9.06 2.63 3.09
N TYR A 204 7.79 2.42 2.76
CA TYR A 204 7.31 2.23 1.38
C TYR A 204 6.92 3.54 0.71
N VAL A 205 6.88 4.64 1.46
CA VAL A 205 6.53 5.96 0.95
C VAL A 205 7.80 6.71 0.55
N PRO A 206 7.89 7.27 -0.67
CA PRO A 206 9.04 8.06 -1.11
C PRO A 206 9.32 9.25 -0.17
N GLU A 207 10.61 9.61 -0.03
CA GLU A 207 11.05 10.70 0.87
C GLU A 207 10.32 12.02 0.65
N TRP A 208 10.01 12.36 -0.61
CA TRP A 208 9.30 13.60 -0.94
C TRP A 208 7.86 13.64 -0.41
N LEU A 209 7.25 12.49 -0.11
CA LEU A 209 5.95 12.35 0.54
C LEU A 209 6.05 12.20 2.07
N ASN A 210 7.23 11.86 2.61
CA ASN A 210 7.39 11.60 4.03
C ASN A 210 7.67 12.91 4.80
N PRO A 211 6.73 13.42 5.62
CA PRO A 211 6.90 14.69 6.32
C PRO A 211 8.00 14.68 7.38
N HIS A 212 8.47 13.49 7.79
CA HIS A 212 9.49 13.36 8.82
C HIS A 212 10.93 13.47 8.29
N VAL A 213 11.17 13.30 7.00
CA VAL A 213 12.52 13.43 6.40
C VAL A 213 12.91 14.89 6.24
N GLN A 214 11.98 15.81 5.97
CA GLN A 214 12.26 17.22 5.75
C GLN A 214 12.81 17.97 6.98
N ARG A 215 12.75 17.40 8.20
CA ARG A 215 13.31 18.06 9.40
C ARG A 215 14.82 17.83 9.59
N ARG A 216 15.47 16.99 8.80
CA ARG A 216 16.92 16.73 8.94
C ARG A 216 17.81 17.62 8.07
N GLU A 217 17.29 18.25 7.05
CA GLU A 217 18.09 19.14 6.18
C GLU A 217 18.44 20.49 6.80
N GLY A 218 17.91 20.82 7.98
CA GLY A 218 18.19 22.06 8.72
C GLY A 218 19.11 21.92 9.93
N ALA A 219 19.68 20.75 10.22
CA ALA A 219 20.64 20.60 11.31
C ALA A 219 22.02 21.13 10.87
N PRO A 220 22.61 22.14 11.58
CA PRO A 220 23.95 22.61 11.25
C PRO A 220 24.96 21.46 11.42
N PRO A 221 26.03 21.40 10.62
CA PRO A 221 27.05 20.37 10.77
C PRO A 221 27.62 20.44 12.18
N ASP A 222 27.72 19.27 12.80
CA ASP A 222 28.26 19.08 14.16
C ASP A 222 29.69 19.63 14.23
N ALA A 223 29.87 20.73 14.99
CA ALA A 223 31.13 21.46 15.13
C ALA A 223 32.04 20.80 16.16
N SER A 224 32.14 19.46 16.18
CA SER A 224 33.01 18.70 17.11
C SER A 224 34.00 17.78 16.40
N THR A 225 34.85 18.37 15.54
CA THR A 225 36.13 17.75 15.18
C THR A 225 37.25 18.81 15.28
N THR A 226 37.68 19.02 16.52
CA THR A 226 38.95 19.70 16.77
C THR A 226 40.07 18.68 16.50
N PRO A 227 41.00 18.95 15.58
CA PRO A 227 42.17 18.08 15.40
C PRO A 227 43.09 18.19 16.62
N VAL A 228 43.34 17.07 17.29
CA VAL A 228 44.39 16.96 18.29
C VAL A 228 45.73 17.11 17.61
N ALA A 229 46.44 18.21 17.90
CA ALA A 229 47.79 18.39 17.49
C ALA A 229 48.70 17.41 18.26
N VAL A 230 49.37 16.53 17.51
CA VAL A 230 50.48 15.70 18.05
C VAL A 230 51.72 16.54 18.01
N GLY A 231 52.25 16.85 19.24
CA GLY A 231 53.57 17.34 19.48
C GLY A 231 54.51 16.19 19.83
#